data_69bb255dbed01e8267455922de312e71
#
_entry.id   69bb255dbed01e8267455922de312e71
#
_cell.length_a   1.000
_cell.length_b   1.000
_cell.length_c   1.000
_cell.angle_alpha   90.00
_cell.angle_beta   90.00
_cell.angle_gamma   90.00
#
_symmetry.space_group_name_H-M   'P 1'
#
loop_
_entity.id
_entity.type
_entity.pdbx_description
1 polymer ?
#
loop_
_entity_poly.entity_id
_entity_poly.type
_entity_poly.pdbx_seq_one_letter_code
_entity_poly.pdbx_strand_id
1 'polypeptide(L)'
;VLMYNHGSSQNHGCEAIIRTVSGIISRRYPDARYTVSSFRPGDDMEFIGPDGGRYNFVYADRLSRRGNYAMRTKIIGGFSQLFHRIPAFSYLFKDTVNAAKEADLIISVGGDNYSYGRSLGLTTIDNRLRRICKNSVLWGCSINPELLEGKKQEYKLEGLRRFSLITARESLTYEALKAHGLDNVKLYPDPAFTLPTGEVKEPMFDNDRDIVGINLSPLIRSYETGDD
;
A
#
# COMPACT_ATOMS: atom_id res chain seq x y z
N VAL A 1 15.32 -1.12 2.63
CA VAL A 1 14.08 -0.88 1.84
C VAL A 1 12.98 -0.42 2.76
N LEU A 2 12.29 0.65 2.42
CA LEU A 2 11.07 1.08 3.10
C LEU A 2 9.84 0.65 2.27
N MET A 3 8.93 -0.11 2.88
CA MET A 3 7.58 -0.37 2.36
C MET A 3 6.59 0.52 3.12
N TYR A 4 5.75 1.27 2.41
CA TYR A 4 4.82 2.20 3.01
C TYR A 4 3.45 2.17 2.32
N ASN A 5 2.46 2.86 2.87
CA ASN A 5 1.06 2.76 2.47
C ASN A 5 0.45 1.37 2.71
N HIS A 6 1.04 0.62 3.65
CA HIS A 6 0.53 -0.66 4.11
C HIS A 6 -0.55 -0.45 5.18
N GLY A 7 -1.68 -1.11 5.02
CA GLY A 7 -2.78 -1.04 5.98
C GLY A 7 -2.47 -1.78 7.27
N SER A 8 -2.56 -3.08 7.22
CA SER A 8 -2.23 -4.02 8.31
C SER A 8 -2.29 -5.44 7.75
N SER A 9 -1.49 -6.33 8.30
CA SER A 9 -1.48 -7.76 7.97
C SER A 9 -2.71 -8.54 8.48
N GLN A 10 -3.60 -7.91 9.26
CA GLN A 10 -4.95 -8.45 9.49
C GLN A 10 -5.73 -8.63 8.18
N ASN A 11 -5.43 -7.83 7.17
CA ASN A 11 -5.83 -8.10 5.80
C ASN A 11 -4.79 -9.01 5.15
N HIS A 12 -5.12 -10.28 4.98
CA HIS A 12 -4.20 -11.27 4.40
C HIS A 12 -3.71 -10.92 2.98
N GLY A 13 -4.45 -10.11 2.21
CA GLY A 13 -3.97 -9.56 0.95
C GLY A 13 -2.80 -8.60 1.16
N CYS A 14 -2.89 -7.73 2.17
CA CYS A 14 -1.79 -6.82 2.54
C CYS A 14 -0.58 -7.59 3.07
N GLU A 15 -0.79 -8.63 3.89
CA GLU A 15 0.26 -9.54 4.36
C GLU A 15 0.98 -10.22 3.18
N ALA A 16 0.20 -10.81 2.25
CA ALA A 16 0.73 -11.48 1.07
C ALA A 16 1.62 -10.54 0.23
N ILE A 17 1.21 -9.29 0.05
CA ILE A 17 2.01 -8.30 -0.69
C ILE A 17 3.35 -8.04 0.00
N ILE A 18 3.38 -7.83 1.32
CA ILE A 18 4.64 -7.62 2.05
C ILE A 18 5.56 -8.82 1.91
N ARG A 19 5.05 -10.05 2.14
CA ARG A 19 5.83 -11.27 2.04
C ARG A 19 6.40 -11.51 0.63
N THR A 20 5.58 -11.29 -0.39
CA THR A 20 5.99 -11.54 -1.78
C THR A 20 6.94 -10.48 -2.31
N VAL A 21 6.70 -9.20 -2.04
CA VAL A 21 7.60 -8.12 -2.47
C VAL A 21 8.96 -8.26 -1.80
N SER A 22 9.00 -8.51 -0.49
CA SER A 22 10.27 -8.76 0.20
C SER A 22 10.97 -10.04 -0.29
N GLY A 23 10.21 -11.11 -0.55
CA GLY A 23 10.75 -12.35 -1.11
C GLY A 23 11.36 -12.14 -2.50
N ILE A 24 10.71 -11.40 -3.38
CA ILE A 24 11.24 -11.06 -4.72
C ILE A 24 12.56 -10.28 -4.59
N ILE A 25 12.61 -9.27 -3.72
CA ILE A 25 13.80 -8.46 -3.52
C ILE A 25 14.94 -9.31 -2.89
N SER A 26 14.63 -10.14 -1.90
CA SER A 26 15.62 -10.95 -1.20
C SER A 26 16.28 -12.02 -2.08
N ARG A 27 15.62 -12.48 -3.14
CA ARG A 27 16.27 -13.39 -4.13
C ARG A 27 17.46 -12.73 -4.81
N ARG A 28 17.42 -11.42 -5.03
CA ARG A 28 18.48 -10.66 -5.68
C ARG A 28 19.43 -10.00 -4.66
N TYR A 29 18.92 -9.64 -3.49
CA TYR A 29 19.61 -8.96 -2.40
C TYR A 29 19.34 -9.70 -1.09
N PRO A 30 20.06 -10.79 -0.78
CA PRO A 30 19.80 -11.65 0.38
C PRO A 30 19.90 -10.92 1.73
N ASP A 31 20.75 -9.90 1.81
CA ASP A 31 20.97 -9.09 3.02
C ASP A 31 20.03 -7.89 3.13
N ALA A 32 19.02 -7.79 2.26
CA ALA A 32 18.07 -6.70 2.30
C ALA A 32 17.29 -6.70 3.63
N ARG A 33 17.21 -5.53 4.25
CA ARG A 33 16.38 -5.26 5.44
C ARG A 33 15.20 -4.41 5.07
N TYR A 34 14.09 -4.66 5.73
CA TYR A 34 12.81 -4.05 5.40
C TYR A 34 12.27 -3.27 6.59
N THR A 35 11.94 -2.01 6.38
CA THR A 35 11.10 -1.25 7.30
C THR A 35 9.70 -1.16 6.69
N VAL A 36 8.70 -1.62 7.42
CA VAL A 36 7.29 -1.57 7.01
C VAL A 36 6.58 -0.47 7.81
N SER A 37 6.13 0.55 7.10
CA SER A 37 5.32 1.62 7.67
C SER A 37 3.84 1.23 7.63
N SER A 38 3.28 0.95 8.79
CA SER A 38 1.97 0.34 8.97
C SER A 38 1.07 1.15 9.91
N PHE A 39 -0.24 0.99 9.75
CA PHE A 39 -1.19 1.53 10.72
C PHE A 39 -1.25 0.72 12.01
N ARG A 40 -0.89 -0.56 11.95
CA ARG A 40 -0.92 -1.50 13.08
C ARG A 40 0.35 -2.36 13.13
N PRO A 41 1.49 -1.78 13.51
CA PRO A 41 2.78 -2.51 13.53
C PRO A 41 2.78 -3.74 14.44
N GLY A 42 1.95 -3.74 15.50
CA GLY A 42 1.80 -4.89 16.40
C GLY A 42 1.21 -6.11 15.68
N ASP A 43 0.14 -5.89 14.90
CA ASP A 43 -0.47 -6.96 14.11
C ASP A 43 0.51 -7.50 13.08
N ASP A 44 1.27 -6.61 12.40
CA ASP A 44 2.25 -7.02 11.42
C ASP A 44 3.39 -7.85 12.04
N MET A 45 3.81 -7.49 13.25
CA MET A 45 4.79 -8.28 14.00
C MET A 45 4.26 -9.68 14.32
N GLU A 46 2.97 -9.81 14.64
CA GLU A 46 2.34 -11.08 14.94
C GLU A 46 2.21 -11.95 13.68
N PHE A 47 1.70 -11.39 12.58
CA PHE A 47 1.42 -12.14 11.34
C PHE A 47 2.67 -12.44 10.52
N ILE A 48 3.55 -11.46 10.31
CA ILE A 48 4.75 -11.63 9.50
C ILE A 48 5.88 -12.26 10.34
N GLY A 49 5.84 -12.00 11.64
CA GLY A 49 6.76 -12.60 12.60
C GLY A 49 8.17 -11.96 12.61
N PRO A 50 8.98 -12.38 13.59
CA PRO A 50 10.37 -11.96 13.68
C PRO A 50 11.23 -12.82 12.74
N ASP A 51 11.15 -12.59 11.44
CA ASP A 51 11.96 -13.30 10.44
C ASP A 51 13.45 -12.91 10.59
N GLY A 52 14.08 -13.41 11.64
CA GLY A 52 15.49 -13.19 11.92
C GLY A 52 15.93 -11.73 12.06
N GLY A 53 15.03 -10.82 12.42
CA GLY A 53 15.31 -9.39 12.51
C GLY A 53 15.38 -8.68 11.14
N ARG A 54 14.93 -9.33 10.09
CA ARG A 54 14.90 -8.77 8.73
C ARG A 54 13.88 -7.63 8.59
N TYR A 55 12.78 -7.71 9.35
CA TYR A 55 11.71 -6.70 9.34
C TYR A 55 11.79 -5.80 10.58
N ASN A 56 11.56 -4.51 10.33
CA ASN A 56 11.30 -3.50 11.35
C ASN A 56 9.95 -2.85 11.03
N PHE A 57 9.03 -2.82 12.00
CA PHE A 57 7.69 -2.25 11.82
C PHE A 57 7.59 -0.92 12.55
N VAL A 58 7.16 0.11 11.83
CA VAL A 58 6.99 1.47 12.36
C VAL A 58 5.57 1.98 12.11
N TYR A 59 5.11 2.89 12.96
CA TYR A 59 3.80 3.51 12.74
C TYR A 59 3.83 4.41 11.49
N ALA A 60 2.83 4.24 10.61
CA ALA A 60 2.67 5.04 9.42
C ALA A 60 2.51 6.52 9.77
N ASP A 61 1.75 6.81 10.82
CA ASP A 61 1.56 8.17 11.34
C ASP A 61 1.27 8.17 12.85
N ARG A 62 1.38 9.34 13.48
CA ARG A 62 1.17 9.49 14.92
C ARG A 62 -0.28 9.34 15.38
N LEU A 63 -1.24 9.53 14.48
CA LEU A 63 -2.66 9.34 14.80
C LEU A 63 -2.98 7.85 14.87
N SER A 64 -2.41 7.05 13.98
CA SER A 64 -2.48 5.59 14.03
C SER A 64 -1.91 5.06 15.34
N ARG A 65 -0.79 5.61 15.81
CA ARG A 65 -0.18 5.25 17.11
C ARG A 65 -1.11 5.50 18.30
N ARG A 66 -2.03 6.46 18.19
CA ARG A 66 -3.02 6.77 19.23
C ARG A 66 -4.33 6.00 19.09
N GLY A 67 -4.45 5.10 18.12
CA GLY A 67 -5.66 4.33 17.86
C GLY A 67 -6.84 5.15 17.33
N ASN A 68 -6.62 6.38 16.92
CA ASN A 68 -7.69 7.30 16.53
C ASN A 68 -7.85 7.37 14.99
N TYR A 69 -8.34 6.27 14.41
CA TYR A 69 -8.50 6.13 12.95
C TYR A 69 -9.53 7.08 12.35
N ALA A 70 -10.63 7.36 13.05
CA ALA A 70 -11.68 8.29 12.58
C ALA A 70 -11.14 9.71 12.44
N MET A 71 -10.40 10.19 13.45
CA MET A 71 -9.74 11.51 13.40
C MET A 71 -8.67 11.54 12.28
N ARG A 72 -7.93 10.45 12.10
CA ARG A 72 -6.94 10.31 11.02
C ARG A 72 -7.55 10.55 9.65
N THR A 73 -8.65 9.87 9.34
CA THR A 73 -9.35 9.99 8.05
C THR A 73 -9.80 11.42 7.80
N LYS A 74 -10.38 12.08 8.80
CA LYS A 74 -10.82 13.48 8.70
C LYS A 74 -9.65 14.46 8.52
N ILE A 75 -8.56 14.30 9.29
CA ILE A 75 -7.40 15.20 9.22
C ILE A 75 -6.60 15.00 7.93
N ILE A 76 -6.25 13.76 7.59
CA ILE A 76 -5.44 13.47 6.40
C ILE A 76 -6.27 13.70 5.13
N GLY A 77 -7.57 13.35 5.12
CA GLY A 77 -8.45 13.59 3.99
C GLY A 77 -8.79 15.06 3.77
N GLY A 78 -9.15 15.79 4.84
CA GLY A 78 -9.60 17.17 4.75
C GLY A 78 -8.48 18.21 4.56
N PHE A 79 -7.32 17.98 5.17
CA PHE A 79 -6.19 18.92 5.17
C PHE A 79 -5.02 18.52 4.25
N SER A 80 -5.13 17.41 3.53
CA SER A 80 -4.05 16.91 2.66
C SER A 80 -3.50 17.96 1.69
N GLN A 81 -4.32 18.93 1.28
CA GLN A 81 -3.95 19.99 0.36
C GLN A 81 -3.10 21.10 1.01
N LEU A 82 -3.25 21.31 2.32
CA LEU A 82 -2.49 22.30 3.09
C LEU A 82 -1.20 21.71 3.68
N PHE A 83 -1.23 20.41 4.02
CA PHE A 83 -0.16 19.74 4.74
C PHE A 83 1.17 19.61 3.97
N HIS A 84 1.16 19.62 2.63
CA HIS A 84 2.40 19.50 1.86
C HIS A 84 3.35 20.70 2.06
N ARG A 85 2.84 21.84 2.54
CA ARG A 85 3.59 23.07 2.79
C ARG A 85 3.97 23.28 4.27
N ILE A 86 3.49 22.43 5.18
CA ILE A 86 3.59 22.67 6.63
C ILE A 86 4.60 21.71 7.27
N PRO A 87 5.50 22.18 8.17
CA PRO A 87 6.39 21.32 8.97
C PRO A 87 5.65 20.25 9.78
N ALA A 88 4.39 20.49 10.13
CA ALA A 88 3.51 19.54 10.81
C ALA A 88 3.34 18.20 10.07
N PHE A 89 3.45 18.17 8.73
CA PHE A 89 3.41 16.92 7.98
C PHE A 89 4.57 15.98 8.37
N SER A 90 5.79 16.50 8.40
CA SER A 90 6.97 15.70 8.79
C SER A 90 6.89 15.24 10.25
N TYR A 91 6.19 16.00 11.10
CA TYR A 91 5.94 15.58 12.47
C TYR A 91 4.89 14.46 12.56
N LEU A 92 3.81 14.55 11.77
CA LEU A 92 2.76 13.54 11.74
C LEU A 92 3.31 12.20 11.26
N PHE A 93 4.10 12.19 10.19
CA PHE A 93 4.68 10.99 9.57
C PHE A 93 6.14 10.75 9.96
N LYS A 94 6.55 11.17 11.16
CA LYS A 94 7.94 11.20 11.60
C LYS A 94 8.66 9.87 11.41
N ASP A 95 8.03 8.76 11.82
CA ASP A 95 8.67 7.45 11.80
C ASP A 95 8.87 6.97 10.36
N THR A 96 7.86 7.12 9.50
CA THR A 96 7.97 6.84 8.05
C THR A 96 9.00 7.75 7.35
N VAL A 97 9.03 9.03 7.68
CA VAL A 97 9.99 9.99 7.13
C VAL A 97 11.43 9.64 7.54
N ASN A 98 11.64 9.24 8.79
CA ASN A 98 12.97 8.82 9.26
C ASN A 98 13.41 7.52 8.56
N ALA A 99 12.51 6.53 8.45
CA ALA A 99 12.80 5.32 7.71
C ALA A 99 13.14 5.58 6.23
N ALA A 100 12.50 6.56 5.59
CA ALA A 100 12.81 6.94 4.21
C ALA A 100 14.21 7.57 4.04
N LYS A 101 14.75 8.24 5.08
CA LYS A 101 16.11 8.80 5.04
C LYS A 101 17.19 7.72 5.05
N GLU A 102 16.89 6.56 5.62
CA GLU A 102 17.80 5.43 5.76
C GLU A 102 17.60 4.37 4.66
N ALA A 103 16.61 4.57 3.80
CA ALA A 103 16.26 3.60 2.77
C ALA A 103 16.97 3.88 1.44
N ASP A 104 17.52 2.84 0.81
CA ASP A 104 18.04 2.88 -0.57
C ASP A 104 16.91 2.80 -1.60
N LEU A 105 15.77 2.23 -1.21
CA LEU A 105 14.58 2.03 -2.04
C LEU A 105 13.32 2.22 -1.20
N ILE A 106 12.37 2.97 -1.72
CA ILE A 106 11.03 3.09 -1.12
C ILE A 106 9.98 2.48 -2.04
N ILE A 107 9.04 1.75 -1.46
CA ILE A 107 7.99 1.05 -2.20
C ILE A 107 6.64 1.37 -1.58
N SER A 108 5.74 1.95 -2.39
CA SER A 108 4.32 2.04 -2.05
C SER A 108 3.66 0.70 -2.38
N VAL A 109 3.17 -0.01 -1.35
CA VAL A 109 2.72 -1.42 -1.46
C VAL A 109 1.22 -1.61 -1.37
N GLY A 110 0.43 -0.58 -1.18
CA GLY A 110 -1.02 -0.70 -1.10
C GLY A 110 -1.65 -0.91 -2.47
N GLY A 111 -2.12 -2.12 -2.76
CA GLY A 111 -2.65 -2.52 -4.07
C GLY A 111 -3.84 -1.68 -4.54
N ASP A 112 -4.75 -1.31 -3.66
CA ASP A 112 -5.99 -0.56 -3.94
C ASP A 112 -5.98 0.88 -3.40
N ASN A 113 -4.84 1.35 -2.93
CA ASN A 113 -4.71 2.68 -2.31
C ASN A 113 -5.18 3.83 -3.22
N TYR A 114 -5.04 3.69 -4.53
CA TYR A 114 -5.47 4.68 -5.53
C TYR A 114 -6.83 4.35 -6.16
N SER A 115 -7.55 3.34 -5.67
CA SER A 115 -8.87 2.95 -6.17
C SER A 115 -10.02 3.73 -5.53
N TYR A 116 -9.77 4.37 -4.40
CA TYR A 116 -10.77 5.12 -3.62
C TYR A 116 -10.39 6.60 -3.53
N GLY A 117 -11.35 7.48 -3.22
CA GLY A 117 -11.23 8.94 -3.25
C GLY A 117 -10.12 9.59 -2.40
N ARG A 118 -9.25 8.82 -1.77
CA ARG A 118 -8.15 9.27 -0.89
C ARG A 118 -6.85 9.62 -1.61
N SER A 119 -6.83 9.62 -2.94
CA SER A 119 -5.63 9.75 -3.78
C SER A 119 -4.77 10.99 -3.50
N LEU A 120 -5.35 12.11 -3.05
CA LEU A 120 -4.59 13.33 -2.76
C LEU A 120 -3.69 13.19 -1.52
N GLY A 121 -4.17 12.50 -0.48
CA GLY A 121 -3.36 12.22 0.71
C GLY A 121 -2.16 11.33 0.37
N LEU A 122 -2.41 10.28 -0.40
CA LEU A 122 -1.38 9.36 -0.87
C LEU A 122 -0.36 10.07 -1.76
N THR A 123 -0.80 10.84 -2.76
CA THR A 123 0.08 11.65 -3.62
C THR A 123 0.97 12.59 -2.81
N THR A 124 0.44 13.15 -1.72
CA THR A 124 1.21 14.05 -0.84
C THR A 124 2.30 13.29 -0.08
N ILE A 125 1.99 12.12 0.48
CA ILE A 125 2.96 11.24 1.15
C ILE A 125 4.03 10.81 0.15
N ASP A 126 3.64 10.29 -1.00
CA ASP A 126 4.55 9.85 -2.06
C ASP A 126 5.48 10.96 -2.51
N ASN A 127 4.96 12.15 -2.78
CA ASN A 127 5.74 13.31 -3.16
C ASN A 127 6.75 13.72 -2.08
N ARG A 128 6.41 13.57 -0.81
CA ARG A 128 7.32 13.87 0.30
C ARG A 128 8.43 12.85 0.43
N LEU A 129 8.09 11.56 0.42
CA LEU A 129 9.06 10.48 0.58
C LEU A 129 10.04 10.42 -0.59
N ARG A 130 9.57 10.64 -1.83
CA ARG A 130 10.43 10.69 -3.02
C ARG A 130 11.40 11.87 -3.08
N ARG A 131 11.14 12.95 -2.35
CA ARG A 131 12.13 14.01 -2.19
C ARG A 131 13.30 13.58 -1.29
N ILE A 132 13.08 12.59 -0.44
CA ILE A 132 14.07 12.03 0.48
C ILE A 132 14.81 10.88 -0.20
N CYS A 133 14.09 9.89 -0.71
CA CYS A 133 14.62 8.77 -1.46
C CYS A 133 14.05 8.79 -2.89
N LYS A 134 14.92 8.94 -3.90
CA LYS A 134 14.50 9.05 -5.30
C LYS A 134 14.17 7.70 -5.91
N ASN A 135 14.82 6.63 -5.45
CA ASN A 135 14.53 5.27 -5.89
C ASN A 135 13.17 4.85 -5.31
N SER A 136 12.13 4.93 -6.13
CA SER A 136 10.76 4.72 -5.66
C SER A 136 9.94 3.90 -6.64
N VAL A 137 9.17 2.98 -6.10
CA VAL A 137 8.29 2.10 -6.87
C VAL A 137 6.88 2.16 -6.29
N LEU A 138 5.89 2.28 -7.15
CA LEU A 138 4.49 2.00 -6.84
C LEU A 138 4.21 0.57 -7.33
N TRP A 139 4.08 -0.38 -6.40
CA TRP A 139 4.11 -1.80 -6.73
C TRP A 139 2.74 -2.46 -6.61
N GLY A 140 2.28 -3.06 -7.72
CA GLY A 140 1.04 -3.84 -7.77
C GLY A 140 -0.21 -2.99 -7.55
N CYS A 141 -0.27 -1.78 -8.11
CA CYS A 141 -1.38 -0.88 -7.87
C CYS A 141 -2.56 -1.12 -8.79
N SER A 142 -3.77 -0.87 -8.24
CA SER A 142 -4.98 -0.55 -9.01
C SER A 142 -5.29 0.93 -8.83
N ILE A 143 -5.63 1.60 -9.93
CA ILE A 143 -5.98 3.01 -9.94
C ILE A 143 -7.32 3.17 -10.64
N ASN A 144 -8.31 3.76 -9.96
CA ASN A 144 -9.56 4.12 -10.61
C ASN A 144 -9.30 5.24 -11.63
N PRO A 145 -9.57 5.03 -12.94
CA PRO A 145 -9.35 6.04 -13.98
C PRO A 145 -10.05 7.38 -13.68
N GLU A 146 -11.24 7.38 -13.09
CA GLU A 146 -11.97 8.59 -12.71
C GLU A 146 -11.18 9.48 -11.74
N LEU A 147 -10.32 8.87 -10.90
CA LEU A 147 -9.48 9.63 -9.98
C LEU A 147 -8.30 10.34 -10.68
N LEU A 148 -8.01 9.97 -11.92
CA LEU A 148 -7.01 10.64 -12.75
C LEU A 148 -7.57 11.84 -13.49
N GLU A 149 -8.88 12.09 -13.41
CA GLU A 149 -9.57 13.18 -14.09
C GLU A 149 -9.92 14.33 -13.13
N GLY A 150 -10.42 15.45 -13.71
CA GLY A 150 -11.00 16.57 -12.98
C GLY A 150 -10.00 17.45 -12.24
N LYS A 151 -10.48 18.10 -11.18
CA LYS A 151 -9.65 19.03 -10.40
C LYS A 151 -8.41 18.35 -9.84
N LYS A 152 -7.22 18.93 -10.08
CA LYS A 152 -5.89 18.42 -9.65
C LYS A 152 -5.40 17.18 -10.39
N GLN A 153 -5.97 16.86 -11.53
CA GLN A 153 -5.47 15.82 -12.43
C GLN A 153 -3.95 15.93 -12.62
N GLU A 154 -3.47 17.09 -13.05
CA GLU A 154 -2.04 17.29 -13.31
C GLU A 154 -1.16 17.09 -12.07
N TYR A 155 -1.63 17.50 -10.87
CA TYR A 155 -0.90 17.24 -9.63
C TYR A 155 -0.76 15.74 -9.34
N LYS A 156 -1.79 14.94 -9.61
CA LYS A 156 -1.76 13.49 -9.42
C LYS A 156 -0.85 12.82 -10.45
N LEU A 157 -1.02 13.18 -11.73
CA LEU A 157 -0.23 12.64 -12.83
C LEU A 157 1.25 12.98 -12.67
N GLU A 158 1.58 14.22 -12.32
CA GLU A 158 2.95 14.63 -12.01
C GLU A 158 3.52 13.83 -10.83
N GLY A 159 2.68 13.57 -9.82
CA GLY A 159 3.02 12.66 -8.73
C GLY A 159 3.37 11.26 -9.23
N LEU A 160 2.59 10.67 -10.11
CA LEU A 160 2.80 9.32 -10.65
C LEU A 160 4.01 9.26 -11.59
N ARG A 161 4.23 10.27 -12.43
CA ARG A 161 5.40 10.35 -13.33
C ARG A 161 6.74 10.33 -12.59
N ARG A 162 6.77 10.72 -11.32
CA ARG A 162 8.00 10.78 -10.51
C ARG A 162 8.41 9.46 -9.88
N PHE A 163 7.59 8.43 -9.92
CA PHE A 163 8.03 7.09 -9.55
C PHE A 163 9.05 6.58 -10.58
N SER A 164 10.08 5.89 -10.10
CA SER A 164 11.05 5.22 -10.99
C SER A 164 10.37 4.10 -11.79
N LEU A 165 9.38 3.46 -11.19
CA LEU A 165 8.58 2.41 -11.78
C LEU A 165 7.20 2.36 -11.14
N ILE A 166 6.18 2.15 -11.95
CA ILE A 166 4.84 1.76 -11.52
C ILE A 166 4.54 0.38 -12.09
N THR A 167 4.13 -0.56 -11.27
CA THR A 167 3.59 -1.83 -11.74
C THR A 167 2.07 -1.83 -11.53
N ALA A 168 1.33 -1.77 -12.63
CA ALA A 168 -0.10 -1.97 -12.64
C ALA A 168 -0.39 -3.48 -12.59
N ARG A 169 -1.33 -3.91 -11.73
CA ARG A 169 -1.65 -5.34 -11.58
C ARG A 169 -2.78 -5.81 -12.50
N GLU A 170 -3.41 -4.90 -13.22
CA GLU A 170 -4.48 -5.20 -14.18
C GLU A 170 -4.47 -4.19 -15.35
N SER A 171 -5.08 -4.60 -16.48
CA SER A 171 -5.03 -3.85 -17.74
C SER A 171 -5.71 -2.49 -17.66
N LEU A 172 -6.81 -2.36 -16.92
CA LEU A 172 -7.54 -1.09 -16.79
C LEU A 172 -6.64 0.03 -16.23
N THR A 173 -5.91 -0.24 -15.16
CA THR A 173 -4.92 0.71 -14.61
C THR A 173 -3.79 0.99 -15.59
N TYR A 174 -3.24 -0.05 -16.22
CA TYR A 174 -2.16 0.11 -17.17
C TYR A 174 -2.55 1.00 -18.34
N GLU A 175 -3.68 0.73 -18.98
CA GLU A 175 -4.19 1.47 -20.12
C GLU A 175 -4.53 2.92 -19.75
N ALA A 176 -5.17 3.14 -18.59
CA ALA A 176 -5.47 4.48 -18.11
C ALA A 176 -4.20 5.31 -17.91
N LEU A 177 -3.16 4.75 -17.28
CA LEU A 177 -1.91 5.46 -17.08
C LEU A 177 -1.16 5.72 -18.39
N LYS A 178 -1.18 4.76 -19.32
CA LYS A 178 -0.58 4.94 -20.65
C LYS A 178 -1.31 6.00 -21.47
N ALA A 179 -2.65 6.06 -21.40
CA ALA A 179 -3.46 7.09 -22.05
C ALA A 179 -3.12 8.51 -21.56
N HIS A 180 -2.70 8.64 -20.29
CA HIS A 180 -2.21 9.90 -19.73
C HIS A 180 -0.71 10.16 -19.95
N GLY A 181 -0.04 9.39 -20.82
CA GLY A 181 1.34 9.61 -21.23
C GLY A 181 2.37 9.24 -20.15
N LEU A 182 2.08 8.28 -19.28
CA LEU A 182 3.07 7.77 -18.31
C LEU A 182 3.90 6.65 -18.97
N ASP A 183 5.21 6.84 -19.04
CA ASP A 183 6.15 5.87 -19.65
C ASP A 183 6.77 4.92 -18.61
N ASN A 184 6.72 5.29 -17.34
CA ASN A 184 7.27 4.53 -16.21
C ASN A 184 6.34 3.41 -15.71
N VAL A 185 5.38 2.95 -16.52
CA VAL A 185 4.36 1.96 -16.15
C VAL A 185 4.62 0.64 -16.86
N LYS A 186 4.51 -0.46 -16.12
CA LYS A 186 4.52 -1.84 -16.62
C LYS A 186 3.34 -2.61 -16.09
N LEU A 187 2.82 -3.54 -16.90
CA LEU A 187 1.76 -4.45 -16.52
C LEU A 187 2.38 -5.75 -15.99
N TYR A 188 2.14 -6.07 -14.73
CA TYR A 188 2.53 -7.32 -14.08
C TYR A 188 1.40 -7.81 -13.18
N PRO A 189 1.21 -9.11 -13.02
CA PRO A 189 0.26 -9.64 -12.06
C PRO A 189 0.52 -9.14 -10.64
N ASP A 190 -0.53 -9.16 -9.80
CA ASP A 190 -0.39 -8.85 -8.38
C ASP A 190 0.73 -9.72 -7.77
N PRO A 191 1.69 -9.12 -7.04
CA PRO A 191 2.79 -9.89 -6.46
C PRO A 191 2.31 -11.01 -5.53
N ALA A 192 1.13 -10.90 -4.92
CA ALA A 192 0.56 -11.95 -4.08
C ALA A 192 0.43 -13.32 -4.79
N PHE A 193 0.29 -13.35 -6.12
CA PHE A 193 0.29 -14.60 -6.90
C PHE A 193 1.61 -15.35 -6.85
N THR A 194 2.70 -14.75 -6.40
CA THR A 194 3.99 -15.41 -6.24
C THR A 194 4.21 -15.98 -4.84
N LEU A 195 3.21 -15.87 -3.96
CA LEU A 195 3.27 -16.48 -2.63
C LEU A 195 3.30 -18.00 -2.78
N PRO A 196 4.25 -18.71 -2.14
CA PRO A 196 4.24 -20.14 -2.17
C PRO A 196 2.93 -20.71 -1.59
N THR A 197 2.36 -21.69 -2.25
CA THR A 197 1.24 -22.44 -1.68
C THR A 197 1.76 -23.24 -0.49
N GLY A 198 1.21 -23.00 0.71
CA GLY A 198 1.44 -23.85 1.86
C GLY A 198 0.76 -25.21 1.70
N GLU A 199 0.99 -26.10 2.65
CA GLU A 199 0.21 -27.33 2.74
C GLU A 199 -1.27 -26.95 2.92
N VAL A 200 -2.07 -27.28 1.91
CA VAL A 200 -3.53 -27.14 2.00
C VAL A 200 -4.00 -28.30 2.85
N LYS A 201 -4.48 -28.02 4.07
CA LYS A 201 -5.28 -29.02 4.79
C LYS A 201 -6.57 -29.15 4.01
N GLU A 202 -6.81 -30.35 3.47
CA GLU A 202 -8.09 -30.61 2.83
C GLU A 202 -9.21 -30.31 3.83
N PRO A 203 -10.19 -29.47 3.46
CA PRO A 203 -11.32 -29.22 4.32
C PRO A 203 -12.05 -30.56 4.50
N MET A 204 -12.42 -30.89 5.73
CA MET A 204 -13.25 -32.07 6.03
C MET A 204 -14.68 -31.79 5.56
N PHE A 205 -14.89 -31.95 4.26
CA PHE A 205 -16.23 -31.93 3.68
C PHE A 205 -16.74 -33.36 3.52
N ASP A 206 -18.02 -33.54 3.76
CA ASP A 206 -18.74 -34.78 3.40
C ASP A 206 -18.85 -34.80 1.87
N ASN A 207 -18.08 -35.67 1.22
CA ASN A 207 -17.97 -35.74 -0.24
C ASN A 207 -19.29 -36.18 -0.92
N ASP A 208 -20.30 -36.60 -0.15
CA ASP A 208 -21.61 -37.04 -0.65
C ASP A 208 -22.63 -35.87 -0.75
N ARG A 209 -22.21 -34.64 -0.49
CA ARG A 209 -23.08 -33.44 -0.55
C ARG A 209 -22.53 -32.39 -1.48
N ASP A 210 -23.45 -31.67 -2.14
CA ASP A 210 -23.10 -30.47 -2.88
C ASP A 210 -22.57 -29.39 -1.90
N ILE A 211 -21.43 -28.79 -2.25
CA ILE A 211 -20.76 -27.75 -1.42
C ILE A 211 -21.02 -26.39 -2.04
N VAL A 212 -21.60 -25.49 -1.27
CA VAL A 212 -21.77 -24.09 -1.63
C VAL A 212 -20.81 -23.24 -0.80
N GLY A 213 -19.81 -22.65 -1.45
CA GLY A 213 -18.89 -21.72 -0.81
C GLY A 213 -19.44 -20.28 -0.87
N ILE A 214 -19.53 -19.61 0.29
CA ILE A 214 -19.95 -18.21 0.38
C ILE A 214 -18.83 -17.41 1.00
N ASN A 215 -18.36 -16.37 0.29
CA ASN A 215 -17.40 -15.42 0.82
C ASN A 215 -18.10 -14.06 1.07
N LEU A 216 -18.13 -13.62 2.31
CA LEU A 216 -18.73 -12.35 2.71
C LEU A 216 -17.62 -11.39 3.16
N SER A 217 -17.58 -10.20 2.54
CA SER A 217 -16.68 -9.13 2.96
C SER A 217 -17.42 -8.13 3.87
N PRO A 218 -16.80 -7.63 4.95
CA PRO A 218 -17.34 -6.53 5.73
C PRO A 218 -17.64 -5.27 4.92
N LEU A 219 -16.98 -5.09 3.77
CA LEU A 219 -17.23 -3.98 2.84
C LEU A 219 -18.66 -3.99 2.27
N ILE A 220 -19.32 -5.15 2.17
CA ILE A 220 -20.70 -5.24 1.71
C ILE A 220 -21.62 -4.40 2.61
N ARG A 221 -21.39 -4.47 3.93
CA ARG A 221 -22.18 -3.71 4.89
C ARG A 221 -22.03 -2.21 4.70
N SER A 222 -20.81 -1.70 4.49
CA SER A 222 -20.59 -0.27 4.27
C SER A 222 -21.18 0.22 2.96
N TYR A 223 -21.24 -0.62 1.92
CA TYR A 223 -21.93 -0.27 0.67
C TYR A 223 -23.46 -0.21 0.83
N GLU A 224 -24.06 -1.07 1.65
CA GLU A 224 -25.49 -1.10 1.89
C GLU A 224 -25.97 -0.03 2.85
N THR A 225 -25.19 0.24 3.92
CA THR A 225 -25.58 1.16 4.99
C THR A 225 -25.08 2.58 4.80
N GLY A 226 -24.10 2.79 3.90
CA GLY A 226 -23.42 4.09 3.73
C GLY A 226 -22.54 4.48 4.93
N ASP A 227 -22.36 3.57 5.87
CA ASP A 227 -21.49 3.77 7.04
C ASP A 227 -20.05 3.35 6.69
N ASP A 228 -19.18 4.36 6.53
CA ASP A 228 -17.72 4.21 6.40
C ASP A 228 -17.03 4.15 7.78
#